data_8875028b181a5e344f768f7dc7f47436
#
_entry.id   8875028b181a5e344f768f7dc7f47436
#
_cell.length_a   1.000
_cell.length_b   1.000
_cell.length_c   1.000
_cell.angle_alpha   90.00
_cell.angle_beta   90.00
_cell.angle_gamma   90.00
#
_symmetry.space_group_name_H-M   'P 1'
#
loop_
_entity.id
_entity.type
_entity.pdbx_description
1 polymer ?
#
loop_
_entity_poly.entity_id
_entity_poly.type
_entity_poly.pdbx_seq_one_letter_code
_entity_poly.pdbx_strand_id
1 'polypeptide(L)'
;MIPSRLCRSWLFVPGADEAALTAAGASGADVLIQELEDFTPPARRAQARMLAPGVYQAWRAAGAVVAVRGNPLDGDGIDDLAAVMRGAPDIVALPKVAEPDHVRWLDREVARFERDCGIAIGSTRLLPNIEFARGLVQTVAIAQASPRVEACLLASEDLAADLGAERGRDGLELAYARQRFLVECVAAGVVAVDAPYTWRDADGVERDTRWARRLGYRAKSLVDPAHAAIVNRAMTPSADEVARARRLIAAFESARERGEPRAELDGSLVEVPAWRNAQRLLARAAELADAHPRPLPNADGP
;
A
#
# COMPACT_ATOMS: atom_id res chain seq x y z
N MET A 1 14.40 -3.97 6.27
CA MET A 1 13.03 -3.46 6.03
C MET A 1 12.61 -3.80 4.60
N ILE A 2 11.39 -4.31 4.39
CA ILE A 2 10.84 -4.59 3.05
C ILE A 2 10.56 -3.25 2.35
N PRO A 3 11.03 -3.05 1.10
CA PRO A 3 10.73 -1.85 0.33
C PRO A 3 9.22 -1.70 0.07
N SER A 4 8.70 -0.46 0.07
CA SER A 4 7.26 -0.19 -0.14
C SER A 4 6.72 -0.82 -1.44
N ARG A 5 7.52 -0.89 -2.50
CA ARG A 5 7.15 -1.50 -3.78
C ARG A 5 6.89 -3.02 -3.72
N LEU A 6 7.35 -3.70 -2.67
CA LEU A 6 7.14 -5.13 -2.44
C LEU A 6 6.07 -5.42 -1.38
N CYS A 7 5.48 -4.39 -0.74
CA CYS A 7 4.38 -4.53 0.20
C CYS A 7 3.05 -4.56 -0.58
N ARG A 8 2.35 -5.71 -0.52
CA ARG A 8 1.11 -5.96 -1.27
C ARG A 8 -0.13 -5.53 -0.50
N SER A 9 -0.16 -5.77 0.81
CA SER A 9 -1.29 -5.54 1.69
C SER A 9 -0.93 -4.60 2.84
N TRP A 10 -1.79 -3.58 3.08
CA TRP A 10 -1.59 -2.50 4.04
C TRP A 10 -2.81 -2.47 4.97
N LEU A 11 -2.70 -3.11 6.15
CA LEU A 11 -3.82 -3.32 7.06
C LEU A 11 -3.91 -2.22 8.11
N PHE A 12 -5.02 -1.49 8.11
CA PHE A 12 -5.38 -0.58 9.18
C PHE A 12 -5.94 -1.36 10.39
N VAL A 13 -5.44 -1.03 11.58
CA VAL A 13 -5.83 -1.67 12.84
C VAL A 13 -6.22 -0.59 13.84
N PRO A 14 -7.42 -0.64 14.45
CA PRO A 14 -7.84 0.34 15.46
C PRO A 14 -6.80 0.51 16.56
N GLY A 15 -6.31 1.75 16.74
CA GLY A 15 -5.09 2.04 17.50
C GLY A 15 -5.16 1.79 19.00
N ALA A 16 -6.36 1.72 19.58
CA ALA A 16 -6.60 1.49 20.99
C ALA A 16 -7.26 0.13 21.29
N ASP A 17 -7.40 -0.75 20.30
CA ASP A 17 -7.92 -2.11 20.47
C ASP A 17 -6.74 -3.09 20.62
N GLU A 18 -6.38 -3.39 21.87
CA GLU A 18 -5.24 -4.26 22.19
C GLU A 18 -5.40 -5.68 21.63
N ALA A 19 -6.63 -6.21 21.57
CA ALA A 19 -6.88 -7.52 21.00
C ALA A 19 -6.66 -7.52 19.48
N ALA A 20 -7.18 -6.51 18.76
CA ALA A 20 -6.99 -6.35 17.35
C ALA A 20 -5.50 -6.10 17.00
N LEU A 21 -4.82 -5.24 17.77
CA LEU A 21 -3.39 -4.94 17.58
C LEU A 21 -2.52 -6.21 17.77
N THR A 22 -2.84 -7.03 18.77
CA THR A 22 -2.13 -8.30 19.01
C THR A 22 -2.40 -9.30 17.88
N ALA A 23 -3.66 -9.47 17.47
CA ALA A 23 -4.04 -10.41 16.43
C ALA A 23 -3.51 -10.02 15.03
N ALA A 24 -3.31 -8.73 14.77
CA ALA A 24 -2.85 -8.23 13.49
C ALA A 24 -1.50 -8.82 13.05
N GLY A 25 -0.59 -9.11 13.98
CA GLY A 25 0.69 -9.75 13.68
C GLY A 25 0.58 -11.12 13.02
N ALA A 26 -0.54 -11.82 13.22
CA ALA A 26 -0.81 -13.11 12.59
C ALA A 26 -1.61 -13.03 11.30
N SER A 27 -2.05 -11.83 10.87
CA SER A 27 -2.88 -11.64 9.67
C SER A 27 -2.16 -11.97 8.35
N GLY A 28 -0.82 -11.92 8.34
CA GLY A 28 -0.01 -12.06 7.13
C GLY A 28 -0.02 -10.82 6.24
N ALA A 29 -0.54 -9.69 6.69
CA ALA A 29 -0.40 -8.42 5.97
C ALA A 29 1.06 -7.97 5.95
N ASP A 30 1.49 -7.41 4.81
CA ASP A 30 2.88 -6.97 4.63
C ASP A 30 3.19 -5.69 5.43
N VAL A 31 2.20 -4.80 5.56
CA VAL A 31 2.26 -3.57 6.36
C VAL A 31 1.12 -3.56 7.37
N LEU A 32 1.44 -3.28 8.63
CA LEU A 32 0.47 -3.07 9.70
C LEU A 32 0.46 -1.60 10.10
N ILE A 33 -0.70 -0.98 10.05
CA ILE A 33 -0.91 0.45 10.31
C ILE A 33 -1.70 0.61 11.60
N GLN A 34 -1.05 1.07 12.68
CA GLN A 34 -1.79 1.52 13.85
C GLN A 34 -2.54 2.80 13.52
N GLU A 35 -3.84 2.79 13.70
CA GLU A 35 -4.72 3.85 13.27
C GLU A 35 -5.18 4.70 14.48
N LEU A 36 -4.82 5.99 14.54
CA LEU A 36 -5.10 6.89 15.66
C LEU A 36 -6.16 7.94 15.33
N GLU A 37 -6.67 7.96 14.10
CA GLU A 37 -7.64 8.95 13.63
C GLU A 37 -9.08 8.43 13.74
N ASP A 38 -9.70 8.02 12.63
CA ASP A 38 -11.12 7.71 12.52
C ASP A 38 -11.52 6.40 13.25
N PHE A 39 -10.61 5.40 13.29
CA PHE A 39 -10.89 4.12 13.98
C PHE A 39 -10.57 4.18 15.47
N THR A 40 -10.01 5.30 15.96
CA THR A 40 -9.67 5.51 17.37
C THR A 40 -10.43 6.71 17.91
N PRO A 41 -11.49 6.49 18.72
CA PRO A 41 -12.23 7.59 19.33
C PRO A 41 -11.31 8.56 20.08
N PRO A 42 -11.59 9.88 20.05
CA PRO A 42 -10.72 10.89 20.70
C PRO A 42 -10.37 10.57 22.15
N ALA A 43 -11.34 10.07 22.93
CA ALA A 43 -11.13 9.69 24.33
C ALA A 43 -10.12 8.52 24.52
N ARG A 44 -9.84 7.74 23.47
CA ARG A 44 -8.92 6.59 23.52
C ARG A 44 -7.58 6.86 22.84
N ARG A 45 -7.35 8.03 22.24
CA ARG A 45 -6.09 8.37 21.54
C ARG A 45 -4.88 8.31 22.47
N ALA A 46 -5.01 8.77 23.73
CA ALA A 46 -3.93 8.68 24.71
C ALA A 46 -3.53 7.21 24.99
N GLN A 47 -4.49 6.30 25.08
CA GLN A 47 -4.22 4.87 25.21
C GLN A 47 -3.50 4.32 23.97
N ALA A 48 -3.97 4.65 22.77
CA ALA A 48 -3.36 4.24 21.51
C ALA A 48 -1.89 4.66 21.41
N ARG A 49 -1.59 5.92 21.80
CA ARG A 49 -0.22 6.45 21.87
C ARG A 49 0.68 5.64 22.82
N MET A 50 0.17 5.26 23.98
CA MET A 50 0.94 4.46 24.97
C MET A 50 1.24 3.05 24.48
N LEU A 51 0.35 2.45 23.69
CA LEU A 51 0.53 1.09 23.16
C LEU A 51 1.58 1.02 22.03
N ALA A 52 1.82 2.12 21.32
CA ALA A 52 2.64 2.16 20.10
C ALA A 52 3.99 1.44 20.21
N PRO A 53 4.89 1.74 21.19
CA PRO A 53 6.21 1.12 21.21
C PRO A 53 6.18 -0.41 21.33
N GLY A 54 5.30 -0.94 22.19
CA GLY A 54 5.16 -2.39 22.39
C GLY A 54 4.56 -3.09 21.18
N VAL A 55 3.53 -2.50 20.60
CA VAL A 55 2.87 -2.99 19.39
C VAL A 55 3.85 -3.04 18.21
N TYR A 56 4.63 -1.98 18.00
CA TYR A 56 5.58 -1.91 16.89
C TYR A 56 6.70 -2.95 17.03
N GLN A 57 7.17 -3.19 18.24
CA GLN A 57 8.13 -4.27 18.50
C GLN A 57 7.55 -5.63 18.15
N ALA A 58 6.32 -5.93 18.57
CA ALA A 58 5.64 -7.19 18.28
C ALA A 58 5.41 -7.39 16.77
N TRP A 59 4.98 -6.35 16.06
CA TRP A 59 4.74 -6.41 14.62
C TRP A 59 6.03 -6.62 13.81
N ARG A 60 7.13 -5.98 14.20
CA ARG A 60 8.46 -6.25 13.60
C ARG A 60 8.89 -7.69 13.84
N ALA A 61 8.71 -8.22 15.04
CA ALA A 61 9.02 -9.61 15.35
C ALA A 61 8.19 -10.60 14.50
N ALA A 62 6.96 -10.22 14.14
CA ALA A 62 6.12 -10.96 13.21
C ALA A 62 6.55 -10.81 11.73
N GLY A 63 7.51 -9.92 11.42
CA GLY A 63 8.05 -9.69 10.08
C GLY A 63 7.28 -8.67 9.25
N ALA A 64 6.34 -7.93 9.85
CA ALA A 64 5.59 -6.87 9.16
C ALA A 64 6.40 -5.55 9.12
N VAL A 65 6.14 -4.74 8.10
CA VAL A 65 6.51 -3.33 8.07
C VAL A 65 5.55 -2.57 8.99
N VAL A 66 6.07 -1.73 9.85
CA VAL A 66 5.31 -1.00 10.86
C VAL A 66 4.96 0.40 10.40
N ALA A 67 3.69 0.70 10.35
CA ALA A 67 3.19 2.02 10.01
C ALA A 67 2.25 2.57 11.10
N VAL A 68 2.10 3.88 11.12
CA VAL A 68 1.11 4.57 11.93
C VAL A 68 0.38 5.61 11.09
N ARG A 69 -0.94 5.70 11.22
CA ARG A 69 -1.71 6.86 10.77
C ARG A 69 -2.07 7.70 11.98
N GLY A 70 -1.45 8.89 12.09
CA GLY A 70 -1.78 9.89 13.10
C GLY A 70 -2.98 10.73 12.69
N ASN A 71 -3.32 11.70 13.53
CA ASN A 71 -4.31 12.73 13.23
C ASN A 71 -3.70 13.83 12.32
N PRO A 72 -4.53 14.72 11.71
CA PRO A 72 -4.05 15.93 11.06
C PRO A 72 -3.13 16.76 11.97
N LEU A 73 -2.08 17.37 11.39
CA LEU A 73 -1.04 18.06 12.18
C LEU A 73 -1.52 19.36 12.86
N ASP A 74 -2.58 19.94 12.36
CA ASP A 74 -3.29 21.10 12.96
C ASP A 74 -4.23 20.70 14.10
N GLY A 75 -4.36 19.40 14.38
CA GLY A 75 -5.08 18.82 15.50
C GLY A 75 -4.11 18.04 16.42
N ASP A 76 -4.49 16.81 16.76
CA ASP A 76 -3.72 15.92 17.66
C ASP A 76 -2.44 15.34 17.03
N GLY A 77 -2.17 15.56 15.74
CA GLY A 77 -1.11 14.87 14.99
C GLY A 77 0.30 15.11 15.54
N ILE A 78 0.59 16.29 16.10
CA ILE A 78 1.89 16.58 16.73
C ILE A 78 2.06 15.76 18.01
N ASP A 79 1.02 15.63 18.83
CA ASP A 79 1.02 14.80 20.04
C ASP A 79 1.13 13.32 19.71
N ASP A 80 0.48 12.89 18.62
CA ASP A 80 0.63 11.52 18.09
C ASP A 80 2.10 11.25 17.75
N LEU A 81 2.73 12.10 16.94
CA LEU A 81 4.14 11.96 16.56
C LEU A 81 5.06 11.91 17.79
N ALA A 82 4.87 12.79 18.76
CA ALA A 82 5.67 12.83 19.98
C ALA A 82 5.65 11.51 20.75
N ALA A 83 4.55 10.78 20.70
CA ALA A 83 4.39 9.49 21.37
C ALA A 83 4.87 8.32 20.49
N VAL A 84 4.36 8.21 19.24
CA VAL A 84 4.58 7.03 18.39
C VAL A 84 6.00 6.94 17.86
N MET A 85 6.71 8.06 17.68
CA MET A 85 8.10 8.06 17.21
C MET A 85 9.06 7.38 18.19
N ARG A 86 8.71 7.27 19.47
CA ARG A 86 9.48 6.47 20.45
C ARG A 86 9.49 4.97 20.10
N GLY A 87 8.51 4.49 19.36
CA GLY A 87 8.45 3.12 18.82
C GLY A 87 9.18 2.97 17.49
N ALA A 88 9.72 4.04 16.93
CA ALA A 88 10.45 4.10 15.66
C ALA A 88 9.65 3.44 14.50
N PRO A 89 8.45 3.91 14.14
CA PRO A 89 7.69 3.36 13.03
C PRO A 89 8.47 3.48 11.72
N ASP A 90 8.32 2.51 10.83
CA ASP A 90 8.97 2.51 9.52
C ASP A 90 8.32 3.53 8.56
N ILE A 91 7.01 3.79 8.77
CA ILE A 91 6.19 4.66 7.94
C ILE A 91 5.27 5.49 8.84
N VAL A 92 5.17 6.78 8.55
CA VAL A 92 4.14 7.68 9.11
C VAL A 92 3.18 8.07 8.00
N ALA A 93 1.92 7.71 8.17
CA ALA A 93 0.83 8.12 7.28
C ALA A 93 0.17 9.41 7.80
N LEU A 94 -0.06 10.35 6.89
CA LEU A 94 -0.80 11.57 7.15
C LEU A 94 -2.17 11.49 6.49
N PRO A 95 -3.29 11.58 7.24
CA PRO A 95 -4.61 11.64 6.68
C PRO A 95 -4.89 13.02 6.05
N LYS A 96 -5.93 13.07 5.24
CA LYS A 96 -6.56 14.32 4.73
C LYS A 96 -5.59 15.25 4.00
N VAL A 97 -4.63 14.66 3.26
CA VAL A 97 -3.65 15.42 2.49
C VAL A 97 -4.32 16.02 1.25
N ALA A 98 -4.40 17.34 1.21
CA ALA A 98 -5.02 18.10 0.11
C ALA A 98 -4.01 18.89 -0.72
N GLU A 99 -2.79 19.11 -0.23
CA GLU A 99 -1.77 19.92 -0.89
C GLU A 99 -0.33 19.52 -0.45
N PRO A 100 0.70 19.87 -1.25
CA PRO A 100 2.09 19.51 -0.96
C PRO A 100 2.63 20.02 0.37
N ASP A 101 2.14 21.15 0.86
CA ASP A 101 2.61 21.76 2.10
C ASP A 101 2.29 20.93 3.34
N HIS A 102 1.23 20.12 3.32
CA HIS A 102 0.93 19.16 4.38
C HIS A 102 2.06 18.12 4.51
N VAL A 103 2.57 17.63 3.39
CA VAL A 103 3.69 16.66 3.38
C VAL A 103 5.00 17.32 3.82
N ARG A 104 5.28 18.56 3.38
CA ARG A 104 6.47 19.31 3.81
C ARG A 104 6.45 19.59 5.32
N TRP A 105 5.25 19.86 5.87
CA TRP A 105 5.09 20.01 7.31
C TRP A 105 5.36 18.69 8.04
N LEU A 106 4.75 17.59 7.60
CA LEU A 106 5.00 16.27 8.18
C LEU A 106 6.48 15.90 8.14
N ASP A 107 7.18 16.15 7.03
CA ASP A 107 8.60 15.84 6.88
C ASP A 107 9.46 16.57 7.93
N ARG A 108 9.20 17.87 8.13
CA ARG A 108 9.90 18.66 9.16
C ARG A 108 9.66 18.10 10.57
N GLU A 109 8.41 17.76 10.90
CA GLU A 109 8.07 17.24 12.23
C GLU A 109 8.66 15.85 12.46
N VAL A 110 8.55 14.94 11.47
CA VAL A 110 9.16 13.61 11.55
C VAL A 110 10.68 13.74 11.72
N ALA A 111 11.35 14.59 10.95
CA ALA A 111 12.79 14.82 11.10
C ALA A 111 13.18 15.39 12.49
N ARG A 112 12.31 16.21 13.09
CA ARG A 112 12.48 16.68 14.46
C ARG A 112 12.40 15.52 15.46
N PHE A 113 11.36 14.71 15.38
CA PHE A 113 11.17 13.58 16.29
C PHE A 113 12.18 12.44 16.07
N GLU A 114 12.68 12.23 14.85
CA GLU A 114 13.80 11.32 14.62
C GLU A 114 15.03 11.75 15.43
N ARG A 115 15.38 13.05 15.43
CA ARG A 115 16.48 13.58 16.27
C ARG A 115 16.20 13.37 17.75
N ASP A 116 15.00 13.74 18.21
CA ASP A 116 14.62 13.69 19.62
C ASP A 116 14.60 12.26 20.18
N CYS A 117 14.29 11.27 19.33
CA CYS A 117 14.23 9.86 19.69
C CYS A 117 15.50 9.07 19.34
N GLY A 118 16.55 9.70 18.79
CA GLY A 118 17.77 9.01 18.37
C GLY A 118 17.60 8.08 17.17
N ILE A 119 16.61 8.34 16.34
CA ILE A 119 16.35 7.60 15.08
C ILE A 119 17.20 8.27 13.98
N ALA A 120 17.72 7.48 13.05
CA ALA A 120 18.47 8.02 11.91
C ALA A 120 17.58 8.95 11.09
N ILE A 121 18.00 10.21 10.92
CA ILE A 121 17.25 11.22 10.18
C ILE A 121 17.05 10.72 8.73
N GLY A 122 15.81 10.74 8.26
CA GLY A 122 15.44 10.29 6.93
C GLY A 122 15.09 8.80 6.84
N SER A 123 15.15 8.04 7.93
CA SER A 123 14.84 6.61 7.91
C SER A 123 13.34 6.30 7.94
N THR A 124 12.53 7.20 8.50
CA THR A 124 11.06 7.06 8.52
C THR A 124 10.48 7.55 7.19
N ARG A 125 9.74 6.70 6.49
CA ARG A 125 9.04 7.02 5.24
C ARG A 125 7.72 7.75 5.53
N LEU A 126 7.22 8.50 4.55
CA LEU A 126 5.96 9.23 4.64
C LEU A 126 4.94 8.62 3.67
N LEU A 127 3.68 8.51 4.13
CA LEU A 127 2.56 7.97 3.36
C LEU A 127 1.40 8.99 3.34
N PRO A 128 1.33 9.88 2.35
CA PRO A 128 0.17 10.76 2.19
C PRO A 128 -1.08 9.93 1.86
N ASN A 129 -2.17 10.16 2.63
CA ASN A 129 -3.48 9.61 2.30
C ASN A 129 -4.26 10.64 1.48
N ILE A 130 -4.67 10.23 0.28
CA ILE A 130 -5.47 11.03 -0.64
C ILE A 130 -6.93 10.67 -0.44
N GLU A 131 -7.68 11.59 0.14
CA GLU A 131 -9.04 11.38 0.66
C GLU A 131 -10.04 12.42 0.14
N PHE A 132 -9.55 13.42 -0.60
CA PHE A 132 -10.33 14.52 -1.16
C PHE A 132 -10.02 14.72 -2.64
N ALA A 133 -10.99 15.20 -3.40
CA ALA A 133 -10.82 15.55 -4.81
C ALA A 133 -9.69 16.57 -5.00
N ARG A 134 -9.53 17.54 -4.07
CA ARG A 134 -8.43 18.51 -4.08
C ARG A 134 -7.06 17.84 -3.99
N GLY A 135 -6.90 16.83 -3.11
CA GLY A 135 -5.67 16.05 -3.00
C GLY A 135 -5.44 15.19 -4.24
N LEU A 136 -6.50 14.57 -4.76
CA LEU A 136 -6.42 13.72 -5.95
C LEU A 136 -5.86 14.49 -7.15
N VAL A 137 -6.32 15.71 -7.41
CA VAL A 137 -5.82 16.51 -8.55
C VAL A 137 -4.42 17.08 -8.34
N GLN A 138 -3.81 16.90 -7.17
CA GLN A 138 -2.47 17.34 -6.82
C GLN A 138 -1.53 16.17 -6.45
N THR A 139 -1.93 14.93 -6.69
CA THR A 139 -1.20 13.73 -6.22
C THR A 139 0.27 13.74 -6.65
N VAL A 140 0.60 14.15 -7.88
CA VAL A 140 2.00 14.25 -8.34
C VAL A 140 2.79 15.23 -7.47
N ALA A 141 2.27 16.44 -7.25
CA ALA A 141 2.95 17.46 -6.46
C ALA A 141 3.07 17.06 -4.98
N ILE A 142 2.04 16.40 -4.42
CA ILE A 142 2.04 15.85 -3.06
C ILE A 142 3.12 14.77 -2.94
N ALA A 143 3.18 13.82 -3.87
CA ALA A 143 4.15 12.73 -3.85
C ALA A 143 5.60 13.23 -3.97
N GLN A 144 5.83 14.30 -4.69
CA GLN A 144 7.15 14.91 -4.89
C GLN A 144 7.53 15.95 -3.81
N ALA A 145 6.66 16.19 -2.83
CA ALA A 145 6.90 17.21 -1.80
C ALA A 145 7.99 16.83 -0.79
N SER A 146 8.33 15.53 -0.67
CA SER A 146 9.44 15.02 0.14
C SER A 146 10.04 13.76 -0.50
N PRO A 147 11.38 13.59 -0.47
CA PRO A 147 12.02 12.35 -0.93
C PRO A 147 11.71 11.13 -0.06
N ARG A 148 11.09 11.32 1.12
CA ARG A 148 10.63 10.24 1.99
C ARG A 148 9.33 9.60 1.52
N VAL A 149 8.61 10.19 0.56
CA VAL A 149 7.37 9.65 0.02
C VAL A 149 7.73 8.56 -1.00
N GLU A 150 7.61 7.30 -0.60
CA GLU A 150 7.79 6.14 -1.49
C GLU A 150 6.44 5.59 -1.98
N ALA A 151 5.34 5.94 -1.30
CA ALA A 151 3.99 5.51 -1.62
C ALA A 151 2.97 6.60 -1.28
N CYS A 152 1.85 6.60 -1.99
CA CYS A 152 0.64 7.32 -1.60
C CYS A 152 -0.51 6.32 -1.48
N LEU A 153 -1.48 6.60 -0.60
CA LEU A 153 -2.63 5.74 -0.35
C LEU A 153 -3.92 6.49 -0.71
N LEU A 154 -4.82 5.82 -1.43
CA LEU A 154 -6.15 6.33 -1.72
C LEU A 154 -7.14 5.80 -0.66
N ALA A 155 -7.88 6.69 0.02
CA ALA A 155 -8.93 6.32 0.95
C ALA A 155 -10.31 6.47 0.30
N SER A 156 -11.12 5.42 0.40
CA SER A 156 -12.37 5.32 -0.37
C SER A 156 -13.54 6.08 0.25
N GLU A 157 -13.69 5.99 1.58
CA GLU A 157 -14.92 6.48 2.23
C GLU A 157 -14.96 8.00 2.25
N ASP A 158 -13.88 8.65 2.68
CA ASP A 158 -13.78 10.11 2.70
C ASP A 158 -13.83 10.72 1.30
N LEU A 159 -13.16 10.07 0.32
CA LEU A 159 -13.21 10.53 -1.06
C LEU A 159 -14.62 10.42 -1.66
N ALA A 160 -15.34 9.33 -1.38
CA ALA A 160 -16.72 9.19 -1.84
C ALA A 160 -17.62 10.23 -1.19
N ALA A 161 -17.43 10.50 0.10
CA ALA A 161 -18.16 11.55 0.81
C ALA A 161 -17.87 12.95 0.24
N ASP A 162 -16.61 13.27 -0.04
CA ASP A 162 -16.20 14.54 -0.66
C ASP A 162 -16.79 14.73 -2.07
N LEU A 163 -16.93 13.64 -2.82
CA LEU A 163 -17.56 13.63 -4.14
C LEU A 163 -19.10 13.63 -4.08
N GLY A 164 -19.71 13.42 -2.91
CA GLY A 164 -21.15 13.22 -2.76
C GLY A 164 -21.63 11.93 -3.42
N ALA A 165 -20.77 10.91 -3.53
CA ALA A 165 -21.05 9.67 -4.23
C ALA A 165 -21.63 8.59 -3.30
N GLU A 166 -22.50 7.74 -3.83
CA GLU A 166 -23.03 6.57 -3.13
C GLU A 166 -22.08 5.39 -3.28
N ARG A 167 -21.66 4.78 -2.17
CA ARG A 167 -20.75 3.65 -2.16
C ARG A 167 -21.42 2.36 -2.66
N GLY A 168 -20.87 1.78 -3.71
CA GLY A 168 -21.30 0.51 -4.29
C GLY A 168 -20.24 -0.60 -4.13
N ARG A 169 -20.69 -1.87 -4.06
CA ARG A 169 -19.79 -3.04 -3.97
C ARG A 169 -18.91 -3.23 -5.21
N ASP A 170 -19.31 -2.70 -6.34
CA ASP A 170 -18.56 -2.72 -7.60
C ASP A 170 -17.55 -1.57 -7.72
N GLY A 171 -17.63 -0.57 -6.83
CA GLY A 171 -16.72 0.56 -6.76
C GLY A 171 -16.76 1.49 -7.99
N LEU A 172 -17.88 1.46 -8.74
CA LEU A 172 -18.03 2.23 -9.99
C LEU A 172 -17.85 3.72 -9.75
N GLU A 173 -18.36 4.23 -8.64
CA GLU A 173 -18.31 5.64 -8.24
C GLU A 173 -16.87 6.16 -8.07
N LEU A 174 -15.94 5.29 -7.71
CA LEU A 174 -14.53 5.62 -7.54
C LEU A 174 -13.62 5.14 -8.69
N ALA A 175 -14.18 4.52 -9.72
CA ALA A 175 -13.38 3.92 -10.79
C ALA A 175 -12.45 4.94 -11.48
N TYR A 176 -12.96 6.14 -11.79
CA TYR A 176 -12.14 7.21 -12.36
C TYR A 176 -11.07 7.71 -11.39
N ALA A 177 -11.43 7.93 -10.13
CA ALA A 177 -10.52 8.42 -9.12
C ALA A 177 -9.35 7.45 -8.90
N ARG A 178 -9.63 6.15 -8.81
CA ARG A 178 -8.63 5.08 -8.68
C ARG A 178 -7.71 5.01 -9.91
N GLN A 179 -8.25 5.12 -11.13
CA GLN A 179 -7.44 5.13 -12.36
C GLN A 179 -6.55 6.38 -12.41
N ARG A 180 -7.09 7.56 -12.13
CA ARG A 180 -6.34 8.81 -12.11
C ARG A 180 -5.21 8.78 -11.06
N PHE A 181 -5.53 8.38 -9.84
CA PHE A 181 -4.56 8.27 -8.74
C PHE A 181 -3.38 7.36 -9.12
N LEU A 182 -3.66 6.20 -9.72
CA LEU A 182 -2.60 5.30 -10.21
C LEU A 182 -1.69 5.98 -11.24
N VAL A 183 -2.27 6.66 -12.23
CA VAL A 183 -1.50 7.37 -13.26
C VAL A 183 -0.61 8.44 -12.64
N GLU A 184 -1.13 9.21 -11.69
CA GLU A 184 -0.38 10.28 -11.02
C GLU A 184 0.73 9.72 -10.13
N CYS A 185 0.51 8.64 -9.39
CA CYS A 185 1.56 7.96 -8.61
C CYS A 185 2.67 7.41 -9.51
N VAL A 186 2.31 6.78 -10.64
CA VAL A 186 3.29 6.28 -11.62
C VAL A 186 4.10 7.42 -12.21
N ALA A 187 3.46 8.54 -12.54
CA ALA A 187 4.13 9.74 -13.06
C ALA A 187 5.09 10.36 -12.02
N ALA A 188 4.74 10.28 -10.74
CA ALA A 188 5.58 10.73 -9.63
C ALA A 188 6.70 9.75 -9.27
N GLY A 189 6.66 8.50 -9.76
CA GLY A 189 7.63 7.45 -9.45
C GLY A 189 7.42 6.78 -8.08
N VAL A 190 6.21 6.88 -7.50
CA VAL A 190 5.88 6.31 -6.19
C VAL A 190 4.87 5.15 -6.31
N VAL A 191 4.77 4.34 -5.26
CA VAL A 191 3.80 3.24 -5.19
C VAL A 191 2.40 3.79 -4.95
N ALA A 192 1.44 3.39 -5.79
CA ALA A 192 0.03 3.61 -5.53
C ALA A 192 -0.52 2.47 -4.65
N VAL A 193 -0.96 2.78 -3.43
CA VAL A 193 -1.70 1.87 -2.57
C VAL A 193 -3.19 2.10 -2.84
N ASP A 194 -3.84 1.08 -3.42
CA ASP A 194 -5.26 1.14 -3.79
C ASP A 194 -6.17 1.23 -2.56
N ALA A 195 -7.35 1.80 -2.73
CA ALA A 195 -8.37 1.94 -1.71
C ALA A 195 -8.85 0.59 -1.15
N PRO A 196 -9.28 0.51 0.12
CA PRO A 196 -9.76 -0.73 0.71
C PRO A 196 -11.12 -1.15 0.11
N TYR A 197 -11.35 -2.47 0.08
CA TYR A 197 -12.68 -3.03 -0.04
C TYR A 197 -13.29 -3.13 1.36
N THR A 198 -14.36 -2.39 1.62
CA THR A 198 -14.89 -2.18 2.98
C THR A 198 -15.99 -3.18 3.38
N TRP A 199 -16.42 -4.04 2.47
CA TRP A 199 -17.34 -5.15 2.76
C TRP A 199 -16.55 -6.41 3.15
N ARG A 200 -17.21 -7.34 3.88
CA ARG A 200 -16.53 -8.52 4.44
C ARG A 200 -16.41 -9.72 3.52
N ASP A 201 -17.13 -9.74 2.40
CA ASP A 201 -17.19 -10.91 1.53
C ASP A 201 -15.87 -11.16 0.78
N ALA A 202 -15.38 -12.39 0.85
CA ALA A 202 -14.13 -12.82 0.24
C ALA A 202 -14.12 -12.70 -1.29
N ASP A 203 -15.25 -13.02 -1.94
CA ASP A 203 -15.37 -12.94 -3.40
C ASP A 203 -15.32 -11.49 -3.87
N GLY A 204 -15.89 -10.56 -3.10
CA GLY A 204 -15.88 -9.13 -3.40
C GLY A 204 -14.47 -8.56 -3.34
N VAL A 205 -13.72 -8.82 -2.26
CA VAL A 205 -12.35 -8.34 -2.15
C VAL A 205 -11.43 -8.96 -3.22
N GLU A 206 -11.65 -10.23 -3.60
CA GLU A 206 -10.85 -10.86 -4.66
C GLU A 206 -11.14 -10.21 -6.02
N ARG A 207 -12.42 -10.02 -6.39
CA ARG A 207 -12.82 -9.34 -7.64
C ARG A 207 -12.25 -7.93 -7.71
N ASP A 208 -12.41 -7.14 -6.65
CA ASP A 208 -11.92 -5.76 -6.56
C ASP A 208 -10.39 -5.68 -6.66
N THR A 209 -9.68 -6.58 -5.98
CA THR A 209 -8.22 -6.67 -6.04
C THR A 209 -7.72 -7.06 -7.42
N ARG A 210 -8.37 -8.02 -8.09
CA ARG A 210 -8.03 -8.42 -9.46
C ARG A 210 -8.29 -7.29 -10.45
N TRP A 211 -9.37 -6.54 -10.28
CA TRP A 211 -9.64 -5.35 -11.09
C TRP A 211 -8.54 -4.29 -10.90
N ALA A 212 -8.18 -3.95 -9.67
CA ALA A 212 -7.11 -3.01 -9.37
C ALA A 212 -5.76 -3.46 -9.97
N ARG A 213 -5.42 -4.75 -9.82
CA ARG A 213 -4.21 -5.33 -10.41
C ARG A 213 -4.18 -5.20 -11.94
N ARG A 214 -5.31 -5.40 -12.63
CA ARG A 214 -5.41 -5.22 -14.09
C ARG A 214 -5.17 -3.79 -14.54
N LEU A 215 -5.54 -2.79 -13.73
CA LEU A 215 -5.20 -1.39 -13.97
C LEU A 215 -3.70 -1.12 -13.84
N GLY A 216 -3.01 -1.85 -12.98
CA GLY A 216 -1.58 -1.68 -12.72
C GLY A 216 -1.19 -1.58 -11.25
N TYR A 217 -2.15 -1.54 -10.33
CA TYR A 217 -1.86 -1.55 -8.89
C TYR A 217 -1.04 -2.77 -8.47
N ARG A 218 -0.21 -2.58 -7.45
CA ARG A 218 0.62 -3.65 -6.86
C ARG A 218 0.49 -3.72 -5.34
N ALA A 219 -0.31 -2.83 -4.78
CA ALA A 219 -0.58 -2.70 -3.34
C ALA A 219 -2.03 -2.29 -3.12
N LYS A 220 -2.62 -2.75 -2.00
CA LYS A 220 -3.99 -2.43 -1.61
C LYS A 220 -4.07 -2.29 -0.10
N SER A 221 -4.82 -1.28 0.37
CA SER A 221 -5.13 -1.12 1.79
C SER A 221 -6.29 -2.04 2.21
N LEU A 222 -6.32 -2.38 3.48
CA LEU A 222 -7.25 -3.32 4.09
C LEU A 222 -7.80 -2.75 5.40
N VAL A 223 -9.05 -3.07 5.71
CA VAL A 223 -9.70 -2.79 7.00
C VAL A 223 -10.17 -4.07 7.70
N ASP A 224 -10.07 -5.21 7.03
CA ASP A 224 -10.37 -6.54 7.59
C ASP A 224 -9.14 -7.44 7.46
N PRO A 225 -8.58 -7.97 8.56
CA PRO A 225 -7.41 -8.86 8.51
C PRO A 225 -7.64 -10.14 7.70
N ALA A 226 -8.89 -10.62 7.59
CA ALA A 226 -9.22 -11.80 6.78
C ALA A 226 -8.94 -11.60 5.28
N HIS A 227 -8.87 -10.35 4.81
CA HIS A 227 -8.58 -10.03 3.42
C HIS A 227 -7.08 -10.13 3.07
N ALA A 228 -6.17 -10.16 4.05
CA ALA A 228 -4.73 -10.08 3.81
C ALA A 228 -4.22 -11.21 2.90
N ALA A 229 -4.58 -12.46 3.19
CA ALA A 229 -4.17 -13.60 2.39
C ALA A 229 -4.72 -13.54 0.94
N ILE A 230 -5.96 -13.07 0.77
CA ILE A 230 -6.61 -12.91 -0.55
C ILE A 230 -5.87 -11.87 -1.38
N VAL A 231 -5.61 -10.70 -0.80
CA VAL A 231 -4.90 -9.61 -1.48
C VAL A 231 -3.47 -9.99 -1.80
N ASN A 232 -2.74 -10.61 -0.86
CA ASN A 232 -1.38 -11.07 -1.09
C ASN A 232 -1.32 -12.07 -2.25
N ARG A 233 -2.21 -13.06 -2.28
CA ARG A 233 -2.32 -14.02 -3.38
C ARG A 233 -2.64 -13.32 -4.71
N ALA A 234 -3.64 -12.46 -4.74
CA ALA A 234 -4.06 -11.77 -5.95
C ALA A 234 -3.00 -10.79 -6.49
N MET A 235 -2.19 -10.16 -5.64
CA MET A 235 -1.13 -9.21 -6.02
C MET A 235 0.22 -9.90 -6.36
N THR A 236 0.35 -11.19 -6.09
CA THR A 236 1.54 -11.99 -6.43
C THR A 236 1.36 -12.63 -7.81
N PRO A 237 2.37 -12.60 -8.71
CA PRO A 237 2.31 -13.35 -9.95
C PRO A 237 2.16 -14.86 -9.70
N SER A 238 1.19 -15.50 -10.37
CA SER A 238 0.98 -16.95 -10.27
C SER A 238 2.05 -17.74 -11.03
N ALA A 239 2.17 -19.04 -10.75
CA ALA A 239 3.08 -19.93 -11.46
C ALA A 239 2.78 -19.96 -12.98
N ASP A 240 1.50 -19.94 -13.36
CA ASP A 240 1.08 -19.92 -14.77
C ASP A 240 1.45 -18.61 -15.46
N GLU A 241 1.29 -17.46 -14.77
CA GLU A 241 1.71 -16.16 -15.29
C GLU A 241 3.23 -16.10 -15.49
N VAL A 242 4.01 -16.64 -14.54
CA VAL A 242 5.47 -16.74 -14.63
C VAL A 242 5.87 -17.66 -15.79
N ALA A 243 5.25 -18.83 -15.94
CA ALA A 243 5.51 -19.74 -17.05
C ALA A 243 5.17 -19.10 -18.41
N ARG A 244 4.02 -18.42 -18.50
CA ARG A 244 3.63 -17.70 -19.71
C ARG A 244 4.59 -16.57 -20.05
N ALA A 245 5.02 -15.78 -19.07
CA ALA A 245 5.99 -14.71 -19.25
C ALA A 245 7.33 -15.24 -19.81
N ARG A 246 7.82 -16.39 -19.32
CA ARG A 246 9.03 -17.04 -19.84
C ARG A 246 8.87 -17.45 -21.31
N ARG A 247 7.74 -18.08 -21.66
CA ARG A 247 7.46 -18.46 -23.06
C ARG A 247 7.39 -17.24 -23.97
N LEU A 248 6.76 -16.15 -23.51
CA LEU A 248 6.64 -14.90 -24.26
C LEU A 248 8.01 -14.28 -24.55
N ILE A 249 8.89 -14.23 -23.56
CA ILE A 249 10.25 -13.72 -23.70
C ILE A 249 11.02 -14.56 -24.72
N ALA A 250 11.00 -15.88 -24.57
CA ALA A 250 11.70 -16.80 -25.48
C ALA A 250 11.20 -16.66 -26.93
N ALA A 251 9.89 -16.60 -27.13
CA ALA A 251 9.30 -16.42 -28.47
C ALA A 251 9.75 -15.10 -29.11
N PHE A 252 9.74 -14.01 -28.36
CA PHE A 252 10.14 -12.69 -28.87
C PHE A 252 11.64 -12.64 -29.21
N GLU A 253 12.51 -13.16 -28.34
CA GLU A 253 13.96 -13.21 -28.55
C GLU A 253 14.30 -14.07 -29.77
N SER A 254 13.69 -15.25 -29.92
CA SER A 254 13.87 -16.10 -31.10
C SER A 254 13.40 -15.43 -32.41
N ALA A 255 12.29 -14.69 -32.38
CA ALA A 255 11.87 -13.91 -33.54
C ALA A 255 12.90 -12.82 -33.93
N ARG A 256 13.47 -12.15 -32.92
CA ARG A 256 14.53 -11.15 -33.13
C ARG A 256 15.79 -11.74 -33.74
N GLU A 257 16.19 -12.93 -33.29
CA GLU A 257 17.34 -13.64 -33.88
C GLU A 257 17.14 -13.96 -35.38
N ARG A 258 15.87 -14.19 -35.79
CA ARG A 258 15.51 -14.38 -37.20
C ARG A 258 15.33 -13.08 -38.00
N GLY A 259 15.53 -11.91 -37.35
CA GLY A 259 15.32 -10.60 -37.97
C GLY A 259 13.85 -10.16 -38.05
N GLU A 260 12.94 -10.82 -37.36
CA GLU A 260 11.51 -10.51 -37.32
C GLU A 260 11.22 -9.38 -36.33
N PRO A 261 10.33 -8.41 -36.64
CA PRO A 261 10.05 -7.28 -35.76
C PRO A 261 9.14 -7.64 -34.57
N ARG A 262 8.43 -8.75 -34.64
CA ARG A 262 7.44 -9.23 -33.66
C ARG A 262 7.35 -10.74 -33.69
N ALA A 263 6.86 -11.33 -32.59
CA ALA A 263 6.58 -12.75 -32.49
C ALA A 263 5.07 -12.98 -32.40
N GLU A 264 4.66 -14.24 -32.46
CA GLU A 264 3.31 -14.70 -32.15
C GLU A 264 3.39 -15.71 -30.99
N LEU A 265 2.50 -15.59 -30.02
CA LEU A 265 2.33 -16.54 -28.93
C LEU A 265 0.84 -16.66 -28.56
N ASP A 266 0.33 -17.89 -28.52
CA ASP A 266 -1.06 -18.19 -28.15
C ASP A 266 -2.08 -17.36 -28.98
N GLY A 267 -1.83 -17.15 -30.29
CA GLY A 267 -2.67 -16.36 -31.21
C GLY A 267 -2.62 -14.85 -31.00
N SER A 268 -1.67 -14.35 -30.22
CA SER A 268 -1.49 -12.92 -29.96
C SER A 268 -0.13 -12.44 -30.45
N LEU A 269 -0.09 -11.23 -31.04
CA LEU A 269 1.16 -10.58 -31.42
C LEU A 269 1.91 -10.14 -30.17
N VAL A 270 3.23 -10.43 -30.18
CA VAL A 270 4.17 -10.05 -29.12
C VAL A 270 5.11 -8.99 -29.67
N GLU A 271 5.01 -7.80 -29.11
CA GLU A 271 5.84 -6.65 -29.44
C GLU A 271 6.68 -6.23 -28.21
N VAL A 272 7.59 -5.27 -28.39
CA VAL A 272 8.50 -4.78 -27.33
C VAL A 272 7.77 -4.44 -26.00
N PRO A 273 6.61 -3.75 -25.98
CA PRO A 273 5.92 -3.48 -24.72
C PRO A 273 5.49 -4.75 -23.97
N ALA A 274 5.00 -5.76 -24.68
CA ALA A 274 4.60 -7.05 -24.08
C ALA A 274 5.81 -7.81 -23.52
N TRP A 275 6.92 -7.84 -24.25
CA TRP A 275 8.19 -8.41 -23.81
C TRP A 275 8.72 -7.72 -22.54
N ARG A 276 8.74 -6.37 -22.51
CA ARG A 276 9.13 -5.61 -21.29
C ARG A 276 8.23 -5.90 -20.10
N ASN A 277 6.93 -6.03 -20.31
CA ASN A 277 5.98 -6.34 -19.24
C ASN A 277 6.21 -7.76 -18.70
N ALA A 278 6.54 -8.73 -19.55
CA ALA A 278 6.90 -10.08 -19.13
C ALA A 278 8.18 -10.09 -18.29
N GLN A 279 9.21 -9.33 -18.68
CA GLN A 279 10.44 -9.19 -17.88
C GLN A 279 10.17 -8.57 -16.51
N ARG A 280 9.34 -7.50 -16.44
CA ARG A 280 8.94 -6.86 -15.17
C ARG A 280 8.17 -7.83 -14.26
N LEU A 281 7.30 -8.67 -14.85
CA LEU A 281 6.56 -9.68 -14.09
C LEU A 281 7.51 -10.72 -13.47
N LEU A 282 8.49 -11.22 -14.24
CA LEU A 282 9.48 -12.17 -13.73
C LEU A 282 10.36 -11.56 -12.64
N ALA A 283 10.84 -10.33 -12.84
CA ALA A 283 11.63 -9.61 -11.84
C ALA A 283 10.84 -9.44 -10.53
N ARG A 284 9.56 -9.00 -10.63
CA ARG A 284 8.69 -8.86 -9.46
C ARG A 284 8.43 -10.19 -8.76
N ALA A 285 8.23 -11.28 -9.51
CA ALA A 285 8.01 -12.60 -8.91
C ALA A 285 9.23 -13.05 -8.09
N ALA A 286 10.44 -12.85 -8.62
CA ALA A 286 11.68 -13.15 -7.91
C ALA A 286 11.86 -12.29 -6.66
N GLU A 287 11.71 -10.96 -6.79
CA GLU A 287 11.82 -10.03 -5.65
C GLU A 287 10.81 -10.32 -4.53
N LEU A 288 9.57 -10.69 -4.88
CA LEU A 288 8.56 -11.06 -3.88
C LEU A 288 8.90 -12.39 -3.19
N ALA A 289 9.45 -13.37 -3.90
CA ALA A 289 9.90 -14.62 -3.29
C ALA A 289 11.04 -14.39 -2.28
N ASP A 290 11.97 -13.50 -2.60
CA ASP A 290 13.09 -13.14 -1.71
C ASP A 290 12.60 -12.31 -0.50
N ALA A 291 11.67 -11.39 -0.70
CA ALA A 291 11.16 -10.52 0.36
C ALA A 291 10.19 -11.23 1.32
N HIS A 292 9.48 -12.25 0.85
CA HIS A 292 8.46 -12.98 1.60
C HIS A 292 8.74 -14.50 1.57
N PRO A 293 9.82 -14.97 2.24
CA PRO A 293 10.27 -16.36 2.16
C PRO A 293 9.31 -17.37 2.83
N ARG A 294 8.26 -16.91 3.53
CA ARG A 294 7.24 -17.81 4.09
C ARG A 294 6.28 -18.23 2.98
N PRO A 295 6.02 -19.54 2.79
CA PRO A 295 4.95 -19.96 1.89
C PRO A 295 3.63 -19.37 2.39
N LEU A 296 2.85 -18.80 1.45
CA LEU A 296 1.45 -18.48 1.73
C LEU A 296 0.79 -19.74 2.28
N PRO A 297 -0.04 -19.68 3.34
CA PRO A 297 -0.76 -20.85 3.81
C PRO A 297 -1.49 -21.46 2.62
N ASN A 298 -1.28 -22.77 2.41
CA ASN A 298 -1.93 -23.52 1.34
C ASN A 298 -3.43 -23.30 1.42
N ALA A 299 -4.06 -23.00 0.28
CA ALA A 299 -5.51 -22.89 0.15
C ALA A 299 -6.23 -24.24 0.31
N ASP A 300 -5.48 -25.31 0.59
CA ASP A 300 -5.96 -26.69 0.83
C ASP A 300 -5.84 -27.00 2.32
N GLY A 301 -6.70 -26.41 3.12
CA GLY A 301 -7.04 -26.88 4.47
C GLY A 301 -8.26 -27.79 4.38
N PRO A 302 -8.40 -28.77 5.32
CA PRO A 302 -9.32 -29.89 5.21
C PRO A 302 -10.79 -29.49 5.12
#